data_dd9f04eb56463948a301efa6a3b62952
#
_entry.id   dd9f04eb56463948a301efa6a3b62952
#
_cell.length_a   1.000
_cell.length_b   1.000
_cell.length_c   1.000
_cell.angle_alpha   90.00
_cell.angle_beta   90.00
_cell.angle_gamma   90.00
#
_symmetry.space_group_name_H-M   'P 1'
#
loop_
_entity.id
_entity.type
_entity.pdbx_description
1 polymer ?
#
loop_
_entity_poly.entity_id
_entity_poly.type
_entity_poly.pdbx_seq_one_letter_code
_entity_poly.pdbx_strand_id
1 'polypeptide(L)'
;MRRFLRWAGAALLAGVLLAIVYVAVQIQRRPPLEPYRALTLPEAAPAPGELRVRFAGVSTLLFDDGETAWMTDGFFSRPGLKQTFTSRIAPDAQVIERELQRLRVGKLAAVVPVHSHYDHALDAPVVAQRSGALLVGSASTLNIGRGLGLR
;
A
#
# COMPACT_ATOMS: atom_id res chain seq x y z
N MET A 1 47.31 11.92 23.53
CA MET A 1 46.26 12.61 22.78
C MET A 1 45.79 11.84 21.52
N ARG A 2 46.65 11.51 20.55
CA ARG A 2 46.29 10.82 19.31
C ARG A 2 45.67 9.41 19.53
N ARG A 3 46.12 8.60 20.49
CA ARG A 3 45.53 7.28 20.82
C ARG A 3 44.14 7.42 21.42
N PHE A 4 43.91 8.36 22.33
CA PHE A 4 42.61 8.62 22.91
C PHE A 4 41.59 9.03 21.86
N LEU A 5 41.93 9.95 20.94
CA LEU A 5 41.05 10.35 19.84
C LEU A 5 40.69 9.18 18.90
N ARG A 6 41.63 8.27 18.65
CA ARG A 6 41.34 7.05 17.84
C ARG A 6 40.35 6.13 18.54
N TRP A 7 40.53 5.89 19.84
CA TRP A 7 39.58 5.04 20.60
C TRP A 7 38.22 5.70 20.76
N ALA A 8 38.17 7.01 21.00
CA ALA A 8 36.88 7.73 21.03
C ALA A 8 36.18 7.70 19.68
N GLY A 9 36.88 7.86 18.56
CA GLY A 9 36.33 7.74 17.22
C GLY A 9 35.82 6.32 16.92
N ALA A 10 36.58 5.29 17.32
CA ALA A 10 36.15 3.88 17.14
C ALA A 10 34.90 3.56 17.98
N ALA A 11 34.86 4.04 19.23
CA ALA A 11 33.67 3.85 20.08
C ALA A 11 32.42 4.54 19.53
N LEU A 12 32.58 5.76 19.02
CA LEU A 12 31.49 6.50 18.37
C LEU A 12 30.97 5.73 17.12
N LEU A 13 31.90 5.29 16.27
CA LEU A 13 31.54 4.53 15.07
C LEU A 13 30.82 3.23 15.43
N ALA A 14 31.31 2.48 16.43
CA ALA A 14 30.65 1.28 16.92
C ALA A 14 29.24 1.56 17.45
N GLY A 15 29.08 2.65 18.21
CA GLY A 15 27.76 3.09 18.70
C GLY A 15 26.78 3.42 17.57
N VAL A 16 27.23 4.14 16.54
CA VAL A 16 26.44 4.46 15.36
C VAL A 16 26.04 3.17 14.61
N LEU A 17 26.98 2.25 14.40
CA LEU A 17 26.70 0.97 13.73
C LEU A 17 25.69 0.14 14.52
N LEU A 18 25.82 0.05 15.84
CA LEU A 18 24.84 -0.64 16.69
C LEU A 18 23.45 0.00 16.61
N ALA A 19 23.37 1.33 16.61
CA ALA A 19 22.11 2.05 16.46
C ALA A 19 21.45 1.75 15.09
N ILE A 20 22.23 1.74 14.00
CA ILE A 20 21.74 1.40 12.65
C ILE A 20 21.22 -0.04 12.64
N VAL A 21 21.97 -1.00 13.18
CA VAL A 21 21.55 -2.41 13.26
C VAL A 21 20.28 -2.54 14.10
N TYR A 22 20.22 -1.86 15.24
CA TYR A 22 19.04 -1.87 16.10
C TYR A 22 17.80 -1.37 15.34
N VAL A 23 17.90 -0.22 14.68
CA VAL A 23 16.79 0.35 13.89
C VAL A 23 16.39 -0.59 12.74
N ALA A 24 17.35 -1.16 12.01
CA ALA A 24 17.10 -2.10 10.95
C ALA A 24 16.33 -3.35 11.44
N VAL A 25 16.73 -3.89 12.60
CA VAL A 25 16.04 -5.01 13.24
C VAL A 25 14.62 -4.62 13.64
N GLN A 26 14.42 -3.42 14.23
CA GLN A 26 13.07 -2.98 14.63
C GLN A 26 12.14 -2.77 13.42
N ILE A 27 12.64 -2.25 12.30
CA ILE A 27 11.86 -2.11 11.06
C ILE A 27 11.42 -3.48 10.51
N GLN A 28 12.25 -4.51 10.68
CA GLN A 28 11.93 -5.87 10.20
C GLN A 28 11.05 -6.66 11.17
N ARG A 29 11.01 -6.28 12.44
CA ARG A 29 10.14 -6.93 13.43
C ARG A 29 8.68 -6.59 13.16
N ARG A 30 7.93 -7.59 12.75
CA ARG A 30 6.48 -7.48 12.62
C ARG A 30 5.83 -7.95 13.92
N PRO A 31 4.89 -7.18 14.51
CA PRO A 31 4.16 -7.68 15.68
C PRO A 31 3.37 -8.94 15.29
N PRO A 32 3.28 -9.94 16.19
CA PRO A 32 2.48 -11.13 15.93
C PRO A 32 1.00 -10.75 15.84
N LEU A 33 0.27 -11.32 14.88
CA LEU A 33 -1.18 -11.11 14.73
C LEU A 33 -1.99 -12.06 15.61
N GLU A 34 -1.35 -13.08 16.20
CA GLU A 34 -1.98 -14.10 17.02
C GLU A 34 -2.85 -13.55 18.15
N PRO A 35 -2.42 -12.53 18.93
CA PRO A 35 -3.26 -11.93 19.97
C PRO A 35 -4.58 -11.32 19.46
N TYR A 36 -4.66 -11.03 18.18
CA TYR A 36 -5.82 -10.41 17.55
C TYR A 36 -6.71 -11.40 16.78
N ARG A 37 -6.37 -12.70 16.81
CA ARG A 37 -7.13 -13.73 16.08
C ARG A 37 -8.60 -13.77 16.48
N ALA A 38 -8.92 -13.57 17.75
CA ALA A 38 -10.29 -13.53 18.25
C ALA A 38 -11.11 -12.35 17.71
N LEU A 39 -10.44 -11.32 17.17
CA LEU A 39 -11.09 -10.15 16.53
C LEU A 39 -11.30 -10.34 15.02
N THR A 40 -10.88 -11.48 14.46
CA THR A 40 -11.09 -11.79 13.06
C THR A 40 -12.57 -12.11 12.83
N LEU A 41 -13.23 -11.32 12.00
CA LEU A 41 -14.60 -11.60 11.61
C LEU A 41 -14.64 -12.83 10.69
N PRO A 42 -15.62 -13.73 10.83
CA PRO A 42 -15.81 -14.83 9.89
C PRO A 42 -16.11 -14.28 8.50
N GLU A 43 -15.56 -14.93 7.48
CA GLU A 43 -15.84 -14.59 6.09
C GLU A 43 -17.26 -15.11 5.76
N ALA A 44 -18.29 -14.29 5.96
CA ALA A 44 -19.65 -14.59 5.57
C ALA A 44 -19.94 -13.99 4.19
N ALA A 45 -20.72 -14.69 3.38
CA ALA A 45 -21.32 -14.06 2.21
C ALA A 45 -22.31 -12.99 2.69
N PRO A 46 -22.30 -11.76 2.13
CA PRO A 46 -23.25 -10.74 2.51
C PRO A 46 -24.65 -11.19 2.13
N ALA A 47 -25.63 -10.87 2.95
CA ALA A 47 -27.02 -10.99 2.55
C ALA A 47 -27.33 -9.99 1.42
N PRO A 48 -28.36 -10.23 0.60
CA PRO A 48 -28.77 -9.26 -0.42
C PRO A 48 -29.02 -7.87 0.17
N GLY A 49 -28.36 -6.85 -0.37
CA GLY A 49 -28.43 -5.47 0.11
C GLY A 49 -27.51 -5.14 1.29
N GLU A 50 -26.70 -6.07 1.76
CA GLU A 50 -25.68 -5.79 2.77
C GLU A 50 -24.38 -5.30 2.14
N LEU A 51 -23.84 -4.24 2.70
CA LEU A 51 -22.53 -3.73 2.31
C LEU A 51 -21.41 -4.59 2.91
N ARG A 52 -20.61 -5.17 2.04
CA ARG A 52 -19.35 -5.82 2.41
C ARG A 52 -18.19 -4.85 2.27
N VAL A 53 -17.37 -4.75 3.30
CA VAL A 53 -16.10 -4.01 3.25
C VAL A 53 -14.95 -4.99 3.42
N ARG A 54 -14.03 -5.02 2.45
CA ARG A 54 -12.83 -5.87 2.49
C ARG A 54 -11.58 -5.02 2.55
N PHE A 55 -10.77 -5.23 3.58
CA PHE A 55 -9.48 -4.58 3.73
C PHE A 55 -8.41 -5.31 2.90
N ALA A 56 -7.75 -4.57 2.02
CA ALA A 56 -6.70 -5.09 1.15
C ALA A 56 -5.29 -4.57 1.49
N GLY A 57 -5.17 -3.89 2.62
CA GLY A 57 -3.89 -3.38 3.15
C GLY A 57 -3.67 -1.90 2.85
N VAL A 58 -2.83 -1.26 3.70
CA VAL A 58 -2.63 0.20 3.74
C VAL A 58 -3.98 0.89 3.95
N SER A 59 -4.46 1.71 3.03
CA SER A 59 -5.80 2.31 3.06
C SER A 59 -6.70 1.78 1.95
N THR A 60 -6.35 0.64 1.35
CA THR A 60 -7.16 0.01 0.29
C THR A 60 -8.32 -0.75 0.91
N LEU A 61 -9.52 -0.25 0.71
CA LEU A 61 -10.79 -0.86 1.09
C LEU A 61 -11.63 -1.10 -0.17
N LEU A 62 -12.17 -2.29 -0.30
CA LEU A 62 -13.16 -2.62 -1.32
C LEU A 62 -14.54 -2.64 -0.67
N PHE A 63 -15.42 -1.79 -1.16
CA PHE A 63 -16.84 -1.70 -0.79
C PHE A 63 -17.67 -2.36 -1.87
N ASP A 64 -18.57 -3.24 -1.49
CA ASP A 64 -19.34 -4.06 -2.42
C ASP A 64 -20.68 -4.44 -1.77
N ASP A 65 -21.81 -4.04 -2.36
CA ASP A 65 -23.16 -4.35 -1.92
C ASP A 65 -23.86 -5.44 -2.76
N GLY A 66 -23.09 -6.06 -3.68
CA GLY A 66 -23.56 -7.06 -4.60
C GLY A 66 -24.05 -6.51 -5.96
N GLU A 67 -24.35 -5.21 -6.05
CA GLU A 67 -24.74 -4.52 -7.29
C GLU A 67 -23.67 -3.54 -7.74
N THR A 68 -23.13 -2.79 -6.81
CA THR A 68 -22.11 -1.76 -7.03
C THR A 68 -20.90 -2.00 -6.15
N ALA A 69 -19.71 -1.91 -6.75
CA ALA A 69 -18.46 -1.97 -6.01
C ALA A 69 -17.60 -0.74 -6.31
N TRP A 70 -16.89 -0.25 -5.31
CA TRP A 70 -15.90 0.80 -5.44
C TRP A 70 -14.75 0.59 -4.46
N MET A 71 -13.61 1.26 -4.68
CA MET A 71 -12.39 1.00 -3.92
C MET A 71 -11.71 2.31 -3.53
N THR A 72 -11.19 2.37 -2.29
CA THR A 72 -10.21 3.40 -1.94
C THR A 72 -8.84 2.99 -2.42
N ASP A 73 -7.98 3.93 -2.80
CA ASP A 73 -6.57 3.81 -3.19
C ASP A 73 -6.26 2.76 -4.26
N GLY A 74 -6.44 1.48 -3.96
CA GLY A 74 -6.00 0.40 -4.83
C GLY A 74 -4.48 0.19 -4.84
N PHE A 75 -3.78 0.55 -3.74
CA PHE A 75 -2.33 0.47 -3.65
C PHE A 75 -1.86 -0.96 -3.36
N PHE A 76 -1.53 -1.70 -4.41
CA PHE A 76 -1.11 -3.10 -4.36
C PHE A 76 0.40 -3.33 -4.57
N SER A 77 1.06 -2.49 -5.37
CA SER A 77 2.47 -2.66 -5.75
C SER A 77 3.44 -2.60 -4.57
N ARG A 78 3.19 -1.74 -3.60
CA ARG A 78 3.93 -1.63 -2.33
C ARG A 78 5.44 -1.73 -2.48
N PRO A 79 6.08 -0.81 -3.21
CA PRO A 79 7.54 -0.82 -3.37
C PRO A 79 8.22 -0.79 -2.00
N GLY A 80 9.26 -1.60 -1.83
CA GLY A 80 10.03 -1.64 -0.59
C GLY A 80 10.81 -0.34 -0.36
N LEU A 81 11.19 -0.06 0.90
CA LEU A 81 11.91 1.17 1.28
C LEU A 81 13.14 1.42 0.40
N LYS A 82 13.98 0.41 0.17
CA LYS A 82 15.16 0.55 -0.70
C LYS A 82 14.74 1.06 -2.09
N GLN A 83 13.76 0.42 -2.73
CA GLN A 83 13.27 0.80 -4.05
C GLN A 83 12.73 2.24 -4.04
N THR A 84 11.93 2.59 -3.04
CA THR A 84 11.34 3.92 -2.90
C THR A 84 12.39 5.04 -2.84
N PHE A 85 13.52 4.79 -2.14
CA PHE A 85 14.56 5.82 -1.96
C PHE A 85 15.68 5.79 -3.01
N THR A 86 15.85 4.67 -3.72
CA THR A 86 17.01 4.52 -4.64
C THR A 86 16.62 4.33 -6.10
N SER A 87 15.33 4.21 -6.42
CA SER A 87 14.87 3.87 -7.76
C SER A 87 13.61 4.64 -8.14
N ARG A 88 13.31 4.65 -9.42
CA ARG A 88 12.01 5.08 -9.90
C ARG A 88 10.96 4.02 -9.53
N ILE A 89 9.89 4.42 -8.88
CA ILE A 89 8.76 3.55 -8.58
C ILE A 89 7.68 3.66 -9.67
N ALA A 90 7.02 2.55 -9.96
CA ALA A 90 5.95 2.46 -10.93
C ALA A 90 4.93 1.39 -10.50
N PRO A 91 3.68 1.43 -11.00
CA PRO A 91 2.71 0.37 -10.80
C PRO A 91 3.24 -0.99 -11.30
N ASP A 92 3.06 -2.03 -10.48
CA ASP A 92 3.32 -3.41 -10.88
C ASP A 92 2.04 -4.05 -11.39
N ALA A 93 1.92 -4.13 -12.72
CA ALA A 93 0.73 -4.63 -13.36
C ALA A 93 0.39 -6.10 -13.02
N GLN A 94 1.39 -6.92 -12.71
CA GLN A 94 1.20 -8.33 -12.34
C GLN A 94 0.68 -8.44 -10.90
N VAL A 95 1.22 -7.63 -10.00
CA VAL A 95 0.76 -7.57 -8.61
C VAL A 95 -0.69 -7.06 -8.58
N ILE A 96 -0.99 -5.98 -9.29
CA ILE A 96 -2.34 -5.41 -9.37
C ILE A 96 -3.34 -6.46 -9.87
N GLU A 97 -3.03 -7.14 -10.97
CA GLU A 97 -3.90 -8.17 -11.55
C GLU A 97 -4.18 -9.29 -10.55
N ARG A 98 -3.14 -9.84 -9.92
CA ARG A 98 -3.27 -10.89 -8.92
C ARG A 98 -4.15 -10.46 -7.73
N GLU A 99 -3.99 -9.23 -7.26
CA GLU A 99 -4.77 -8.73 -6.12
C GLU A 99 -6.23 -8.46 -6.49
N LEU A 100 -6.51 -7.95 -7.69
CA LEU A 100 -7.88 -7.82 -8.20
C LEU A 100 -8.56 -9.18 -8.30
N GLN A 101 -7.87 -10.21 -8.81
CA GLN A 101 -8.37 -11.58 -8.86
C GLN A 101 -8.61 -12.16 -7.46
N ARG A 102 -7.65 -11.99 -6.54
CA ARG A 102 -7.79 -12.43 -5.14
C ARG A 102 -9.01 -11.82 -4.45
N LEU A 103 -9.25 -10.54 -4.70
CA LEU A 103 -10.42 -9.81 -4.19
C LEU A 103 -11.70 -10.10 -5.00
N ARG A 104 -11.61 -10.90 -6.05
CA ARG A 104 -12.74 -11.19 -6.97
C ARG A 104 -13.39 -9.91 -7.49
N VAL A 105 -12.57 -8.92 -7.80
CA VAL A 105 -13.06 -7.67 -8.39
C VAL A 105 -13.42 -7.93 -9.84
N GLY A 106 -14.69 -7.74 -10.18
CA GLY A 106 -15.16 -7.72 -11.57
C GLY A 106 -15.07 -6.29 -12.12
N LYS A 107 -16.12 -5.51 -11.91
CA LYS A 107 -16.22 -4.11 -12.32
C LYS A 107 -16.31 -3.22 -11.09
N LEU A 108 -15.58 -2.10 -11.10
CA LEU A 108 -15.72 -1.05 -10.09
C LEU A 108 -16.42 0.17 -10.69
N ALA A 109 -17.26 0.82 -9.91
CA ALA A 109 -17.83 2.12 -10.26
C ALA A 109 -16.78 3.22 -10.16
N ALA A 110 -15.94 3.18 -9.10
CA ALA A 110 -14.91 4.17 -8.85
C ALA A 110 -13.69 3.60 -8.12
N VAL A 111 -12.53 4.23 -8.36
CA VAL A 111 -11.33 4.13 -7.51
C VAL A 111 -11.06 5.53 -6.97
N VAL A 112 -10.97 5.65 -5.65
CA VAL A 112 -10.93 6.93 -4.93
C VAL A 112 -9.69 6.98 -4.03
N PRO A 113 -8.52 7.42 -4.52
CA PRO A 113 -7.36 7.66 -3.66
C PRO A 113 -7.70 8.71 -2.59
N VAL A 114 -7.40 8.40 -1.32
CA VAL A 114 -7.69 9.32 -0.21
C VAL A 114 -6.84 10.58 -0.29
N HIS A 115 -5.65 10.49 -0.92
CA HIS A 115 -4.84 11.64 -1.35
C HIS A 115 -3.80 11.21 -2.41
N SER A 116 -3.02 12.17 -2.93
CA SER A 116 -2.20 11.95 -4.14
C SER A 116 -0.76 11.52 -3.86
N HIS A 117 -0.40 11.07 -2.65
CA HIS A 117 0.90 10.50 -2.39
C HIS A 117 1.03 9.12 -3.06
N TYR A 118 2.27 8.69 -3.30
CA TYR A 118 2.53 7.45 -4.07
C TYR A 118 1.95 6.21 -3.39
N ASP A 119 1.96 6.15 -2.07
CA ASP A 119 1.44 5.06 -1.26
C ASP A 119 -0.10 4.95 -1.24
N HIS A 120 -0.78 5.85 -1.94
CA HIS A 120 -2.22 5.84 -2.19
C HIS A 120 -2.53 5.85 -3.69
N ALA A 121 -1.89 6.73 -4.47
CA ALA A 121 -2.28 7.02 -5.85
C ALA A 121 -1.44 6.32 -6.92
N LEU A 122 -0.34 5.61 -6.57
CA LEU A 122 0.55 5.00 -7.56
C LEU A 122 -0.19 4.04 -8.48
N ASP A 123 -0.96 3.12 -7.94
CA ASP A 123 -1.62 2.05 -8.68
C ASP A 123 -3.05 2.42 -9.12
N ALA A 124 -3.65 3.40 -8.47
CA ALA A 124 -5.06 3.76 -8.66
C ALA A 124 -5.49 3.94 -10.13
N PRO A 125 -4.71 4.60 -11.00
CA PRO A 125 -5.07 4.73 -12.41
C PRO A 125 -5.07 3.38 -13.15
N VAL A 126 -4.12 2.48 -12.83
CA VAL A 126 -4.05 1.15 -13.45
C VAL A 126 -5.20 0.28 -12.97
N VAL A 127 -5.53 0.35 -11.68
CA VAL A 127 -6.71 -0.33 -11.11
C VAL A 127 -7.98 0.17 -11.78
N ALA A 128 -8.14 1.50 -11.94
CA ALA A 128 -9.29 2.10 -12.62
C ALA A 128 -9.40 1.63 -14.07
N GLN A 129 -8.30 1.62 -14.83
CA GLN A 129 -8.28 1.12 -16.22
C GLN A 129 -8.71 -0.35 -16.31
N ARG A 130 -8.18 -1.21 -15.43
CA ARG A 130 -8.43 -2.66 -15.47
C ARG A 130 -9.83 -3.04 -15.03
N SER A 131 -10.40 -2.29 -14.09
CA SER A 131 -11.75 -2.54 -13.57
C SER A 131 -12.85 -1.76 -14.30
N GLY A 132 -12.48 -0.89 -15.26
CA GLY A 132 -13.42 -0.01 -15.96
C GLY A 132 -14.02 1.07 -15.06
N ALA A 133 -13.31 1.44 -13.97
CA ALA A 133 -13.76 2.39 -12.97
C ALA A 133 -13.45 3.85 -13.37
N LEU A 134 -14.21 4.78 -12.81
CA LEU A 134 -13.80 6.18 -12.76
C LEU A 134 -12.68 6.37 -11.74
N LEU A 135 -11.64 7.13 -12.09
CA LEU A 135 -10.68 7.64 -11.13
C LEU A 135 -11.20 8.95 -10.55
N VAL A 136 -11.51 8.94 -9.26
CA VAL A 136 -12.09 10.10 -8.55
C VAL A 136 -11.10 10.61 -7.52
N GLY A 137 -10.81 11.91 -7.52
CA GLY A 137 -9.86 12.47 -6.56
C GLY A 137 -9.55 13.94 -6.81
N SER A 138 -8.46 14.41 -6.19
CA SER A 138 -7.98 15.78 -6.35
C SER A 138 -7.46 16.04 -7.77
N ALA A 139 -7.22 17.30 -8.11
CA ALA A 139 -6.57 17.68 -9.37
C ALA A 139 -5.18 16.98 -9.54
N SER A 140 -4.44 16.78 -8.44
CA SER A 140 -3.18 16.04 -8.45
C SER A 140 -3.38 14.57 -8.80
N THR A 141 -4.41 13.93 -8.24
CA THR A 141 -4.79 12.54 -8.58
C THR A 141 -5.13 12.42 -10.06
N LEU A 142 -5.91 13.36 -10.60
CA LEU A 142 -6.27 13.37 -12.02
C LEU A 142 -5.05 13.57 -12.92
N ASN A 143 -4.07 14.36 -12.50
CA ASN A 143 -2.82 14.54 -13.27
C ASN A 143 -2.00 13.24 -13.29
N ILE A 144 -1.96 12.47 -12.19
CA ILE A 144 -1.35 11.14 -12.16
C ILE A 144 -2.08 10.21 -13.14
N GLY A 145 -3.41 10.22 -13.14
CA GLY A 145 -4.23 9.44 -14.06
C GLY A 145 -3.94 9.78 -15.53
N ARG A 146 -3.90 11.06 -15.87
CA ARG A 146 -3.54 11.54 -17.22
C ARG A 146 -2.14 11.11 -17.64
N GLY A 147 -1.16 11.17 -16.73
CA GLY A 147 0.20 10.71 -16.95
C GLY A 147 0.31 9.20 -17.27
N LEU A 148 -0.69 8.41 -16.86
CA LEU A 148 -0.82 6.97 -17.14
C LEU A 148 -1.88 6.65 -18.22
N GLY A 149 -2.36 7.67 -18.96
CA GLY A 149 -3.22 7.51 -20.14
C GLY A 149 -4.72 7.45 -19.83
N LEU A 150 -5.18 7.74 -18.61
CA LEU A 150 -6.60 7.94 -18.33
C LEU A 150 -7.09 9.25 -18.97
N ARG A 151 -8.25 9.22 -19.59
CA ARG A 151 -8.92 10.35 -20.25
C ARG A 151 -10.14 10.81 -19.48
#